data_10227825206f17b16ab2372099b39828
#
_entry.id   10227825206f17b16ab2372099b39828
#
_cell.length_a   1.000
_cell.length_b   1.000
_cell.length_c   1.000
_cell.angle_alpha   90.00
_cell.angle_beta   90.00
_cell.angle_gamma   90.00
#
_symmetry.space_group_name_H-M   'P 1'
#
loop_
_entity.id
_entity.type
_entity.pdbx_description
1 polymer ?
#
loop_
_entity_poly.entity_id
_entity_poly.type
_entity_poly.pdbx_seq_one_letter_code
_entity_poly.pdbx_strand_id
1 'polypeptide(L)'
;MTSQEFTDRIAALLPVLYRICASQFREGCDREDAVQEALRRAWEKAGALREEAYFDTWVIRILLNVCHSMQKRKRRFLPEEAMPERAAPDRAGDRALYDALLMLDERLRTPILLHYIEGYRVEEVARMLGTRPGTVKTRMKRGREKLKELLSGEEIRW
;
A
#
# COMPACT_ATOMS: atom_id res chain seq x y z
N MET A 1 -6.00 -24.90 1.50
CA MET A 1 -6.71 -23.84 2.28
C MET A 1 -8.20 -23.93 2.04
N THR A 2 -8.98 -24.00 3.10
CA THR A 2 -10.45 -24.01 3.02
C THR A 2 -11.00 -22.58 2.83
N SER A 3 -12.27 -22.46 2.41
CA SER A 3 -12.94 -21.16 2.31
C SER A 3 -12.94 -20.41 3.63
N GLN A 4 -13.12 -21.13 4.74
CA GLN A 4 -13.13 -20.53 6.07
C GLN A 4 -11.75 -20.01 6.46
N GLU A 5 -10.70 -20.78 6.23
CA GLU A 5 -9.31 -20.38 6.49
C GLU A 5 -8.94 -19.14 5.66
N PHE A 6 -9.33 -19.10 4.40
CA PHE A 6 -9.13 -17.93 3.55
C PHE A 6 -9.82 -16.70 4.13
N THR A 7 -11.11 -16.84 4.47
CA THR A 7 -11.89 -15.73 5.04
C THR A 7 -11.28 -15.20 6.34
N ASP A 8 -10.87 -16.09 7.24
CA ASP A 8 -10.28 -15.72 8.52
C ASP A 8 -8.94 -14.99 8.32
N ARG A 9 -8.11 -15.46 7.41
CA ARG A 9 -6.82 -14.81 7.10
C ARG A 9 -7.02 -13.45 6.44
N ILE A 10 -7.98 -13.32 5.53
CA ILE A 10 -8.32 -12.04 4.92
C ILE A 10 -8.85 -11.07 5.99
N ALA A 11 -9.73 -11.52 6.88
CA ALA A 11 -10.26 -10.66 7.94
C ALA A 11 -9.14 -10.09 8.83
N ALA A 12 -8.14 -10.90 9.17
CA ALA A 12 -6.97 -10.45 9.93
C ALA A 12 -6.12 -9.44 9.15
N LEU A 13 -6.05 -9.56 7.83
CA LEU A 13 -5.22 -8.73 6.96
C LEU A 13 -5.92 -7.43 6.50
N LEU A 14 -7.25 -7.35 6.58
CA LEU A 14 -8.01 -6.19 6.10
C LEU A 14 -7.50 -4.83 6.59
N PRO A 15 -7.18 -4.64 7.88
CA PRO A 15 -6.66 -3.36 8.33
C PRO A 15 -5.39 -2.93 7.59
N VAL A 16 -4.49 -3.87 7.32
CA VAL A 16 -3.26 -3.64 6.55
C VAL A 16 -3.61 -3.23 5.10
N LEU A 17 -4.53 -3.94 4.47
CA LEU A 17 -4.94 -3.66 3.09
C LEU A 17 -5.53 -2.25 2.96
N TYR A 18 -6.37 -1.84 3.90
CA TYR A 18 -6.95 -0.48 3.91
C TYR A 18 -5.90 0.60 4.18
N ARG A 19 -4.93 0.35 5.06
CA ARG A 19 -3.82 1.29 5.29
C ARG A 19 -2.94 1.46 4.05
N ILE A 20 -2.66 0.36 3.34
CA ILE A 20 -1.94 0.42 2.06
C ILE A 20 -2.73 1.28 1.07
N CYS A 21 -4.03 1.04 0.93
CA CYS A 21 -4.88 1.83 0.03
C CYS A 21 -4.97 3.31 0.43
N ALA A 22 -4.94 3.63 1.73
CA ALA A 22 -4.91 5.00 2.21
C ALA A 22 -3.66 5.76 1.73
N SER A 23 -2.54 5.07 1.50
CA SER A 23 -1.33 5.63 0.93
C SER A 23 -1.35 5.71 -0.60
N GLN A 24 -2.31 5.08 -1.26
CA GLN A 24 -2.41 5.01 -2.73
C GLN A 24 -3.51 5.90 -3.30
N PHE A 25 -4.60 6.07 -2.57
CA PHE A 25 -5.78 6.81 -3.03
C PHE A 25 -6.26 7.79 -1.98
N ARG A 26 -6.67 8.97 -2.44
CA ARG A 26 -7.28 10.00 -1.59
C ARG A 26 -8.75 9.76 -1.31
N GLU A 27 -9.46 9.10 -2.26
CA GLU A 27 -10.90 8.84 -2.14
C GLU A 27 -11.19 7.49 -1.51
N GLY A 28 -12.16 7.47 -0.58
CA GLY A 28 -12.60 6.25 0.09
C GLY A 28 -13.21 5.22 -0.86
N CYS A 29 -13.94 5.67 -1.89
CA CYS A 29 -14.53 4.77 -2.89
C CYS A 29 -13.45 4.03 -3.70
N ASP A 30 -12.34 4.67 -4.04
CA ASP A 30 -11.23 4.01 -4.73
C ASP A 30 -10.53 2.98 -3.86
N ARG A 31 -10.37 3.26 -2.57
CA ARG A 31 -9.80 2.33 -1.60
C ARG A 31 -10.65 1.08 -1.49
N GLU A 32 -11.97 1.26 -1.38
CA GLU A 32 -12.94 0.19 -1.31
C GLU A 32 -12.91 -0.67 -2.58
N ASP A 33 -12.93 -0.05 -3.75
CA ASP A 33 -12.87 -0.73 -5.04
C ASP A 33 -11.58 -1.53 -5.20
N ALA A 34 -10.43 -0.97 -4.78
CA ALA A 34 -9.15 -1.65 -4.85
C ALA A 34 -9.12 -2.89 -3.95
N VAL A 35 -9.59 -2.78 -2.71
CA VAL A 35 -9.65 -3.91 -1.77
C VAL A 35 -10.56 -5.00 -2.30
N GLN A 36 -11.77 -4.65 -2.74
CA GLN A 36 -12.73 -5.63 -3.28
C GLN A 36 -12.18 -6.36 -4.49
N GLU A 37 -11.57 -5.65 -5.43
CA GLU A 37 -10.98 -6.26 -6.63
C GLU A 37 -9.80 -7.18 -6.27
N ALA A 38 -8.95 -6.75 -5.33
CA ALA A 38 -7.83 -7.57 -4.85
C ALA A 38 -8.33 -8.86 -4.19
N LEU A 39 -9.37 -8.77 -3.36
CA LEU A 39 -9.96 -9.95 -2.70
C LEU A 39 -10.59 -10.91 -3.70
N ARG A 40 -11.28 -10.38 -4.70
CA ARG A 40 -11.85 -11.19 -5.79
C ARG A 40 -10.76 -11.97 -6.52
N ARG A 41 -9.68 -11.29 -6.92
CA ARG A 41 -8.54 -11.93 -7.60
C ARG A 41 -7.83 -12.95 -6.71
N ALA A 42 -7.64 -12.62 -5.44
CA ALA A 42 -7.03 -13.54 -4.47
C ALA A 42 -7.87 -14.81 -4.31
N TRP A 43 -9.19 -14.68 -4.19
CA TRP A 43 -10.09 -15.80 -4.10
C TRP A 43 -10.03 -16.70 -5.34
N GLU A 44 -10.10 -16.11 -6.53
CA GLU A 44 -10.03 -16.84 -7.80
C GLU A 44 -8.72 -17.60 -7.97
N LYS A 45 -7.62 -17.05 -7.44
CA LYS A 45 -6.27 -17.61 -7.58
C LYS A 45 -5.77 -18.34 -6.34
N ALA A 46 -6.62 -18.54 -5.34
CA ALA A 46 -6.22 -19.16 -4.07
C ALA A 46 -5.58 -20.53 -4.25
N GLY A 47 -6.03 -21.31 -5.24
CA GLY A 47 -5.44 -22.61 -5.58
C GLY A 47 -4.03 -22.55 -6.15
N ALA A 48 -3.57 -21.38 -6.63
CA ALA A 48 -2.23 -21.19 -7.16
C ALA A 48 -1.18 -20.91 -6.06
N LEU A 49 -1.62 -20.59 -4.85
CA LEU A 49 -0.73 -20.36 -3.72
C LEU A 49 -0.15 -21.69 -3.24
N ARG A 50 1.16 -21.85 -3.40
CA ARG A 50 1.86 -23.10 -3.04
C ARG A 50 2.23 -23.18 -1.57
N GLU A 51 2.60 -22.05 -0.95
CA GLU A 51 3.02 -21.97 0.43
C GLU A 51 2.17 -20.96 1.20
N GLU A 52 1.42 -21.44 2.16
CA GLU A 52 0.52 -20.61 2.98
C GLU A 52 1.27 -19.59 3.85
N ALA A 53 2.55 -19.83 4.14
CA ALA A 53 3.39 -18.87 4.84
C ALA A 53 3.54 -17.54 4.11
N TYR A 54 3.40 -17.53 2.78
CA TYR A 54 3.49 -16.33 1.95
C TYR A 54 2.12 -15.72 1.61
N PHE A 55 1.07 -16.11 2.30
CA PHE A 55 -0.29 -15.63 2.03
C PHE A 55 -0.38 -14.10 2.07
N ASP A 56 0.08 -13.48 3.13
CA ASP A 56 0.00 -12.03 3.30
C ASP A 56 0.79 -11.28 2.20
N THR A 57 2.01 -11.72 1.94
CA THR A 57 2.86 -11.18 0.86
C THR A 57 2.18 -11.30 -0.49
N TRP A 58 1.57 -12.43 -0.74
CA TRP A 58 0.88 -12.72 -2.00
C TRP A 58 -0.37 -11.85 -2.20
N VAL A 59 -1.21 -11.71 -1.17
CA VAL A 59 -2.40 -10.85 -1.21
C VAL A 59 -2.01 -9.39 -1.40
N ILE A 60 -1.01 -8.92 -0.66
CA ILE A 60 -0.52 -7.53 -0.76
C ILE A 60 0.03 -7.25 -2.16
N ARG A 61 0.74 -8.19 -2.75
CA ARG A 61 1.21 -8.06 -4.14
C ARG A 61 0.05 -7.92 -5.13
N ILE A 62 -1.00 -8.71 -4.96
CA ILE A 62 -2.22 -8.59 -5.77
C ILE A 62 -2.83 -7.19 -5.60
N LEU A 63 -2.96 -6.72 -4.36
CA LEU A 63 -3.50 -5.40 -4.06
C LEU A 63 -2.69 -4.28 -4.72
N LEU A 64 -1.36 -4.33 -4.60
CA LEU A 64 -0.50 -3.31 -5.19
C LEU A 64 -0.61 -3.28 -6.72
N ASN A 65 -0.74 -4.43 -7.36
CA ASN A 65 -0.98 -4.53 -8.81
C ASN A 65 -2.33 -3.92 -9.18
N VAL A 66 -3.37 -4.15 -8.39
CA VAL A 66 -4.69 -3.54 -8.58
C VAL A 66 -4.60 -2.02 -8.44
N CYS A 67 -3.97 -1.53 -7.39
CA CYS A 67 -3.78 -0.09 -7.16
C CYS A 67 -3.05 0.57 -8.34
N HIS A 68 -1.98 -0.05 -8.80
CA HIS A 68 -1.20 0.45 -9.93
C HIS A 68 -2.04 0.55 -11.22
N SER A 69 -2.83 -0.48 -11.52
CA SER A 69 -3.73 -0.50 -12.67
C SER A 69 -4.81 0.58 -12.59
N MET A 70 -5.38 0.78 -11.41
CA MET A 70 -6.39 1.82 -11.19
C MET A 70 -5.81 3.22 -11.33
N GLN A 71 -4.62 3.46 -10.80
CA GLN A 71 -3.92 4.75 -10.93
C GLN A 71 -3.59 5.08 -12.39
N LYS A 72 -3.16 4.09 -13.17
CA LYS A 72 -2.93 4.25 -14.61
C LYS A 72 -4.20 4.65 -15.36
N ARG A 73 -5.33 4.02 -15.07
CA ARG A 73 -6.62 4.36 -15.69
C ARG A 73 -7.06 5.77 -15.33
N LYS A 74 -6.90 6.18 -14.08
CA LYS A 74 -7.22 7.53 -13.62
C LYS A 74 -6.40 8.61 -14.34
N ARG A 75 -5.11 8.40 -14.53
CA ARG A 75 -4.24 9.33 -15.25
C ARG A 75 -4.68 9.55 -16.71
N ARG A 76 -5.33 8.56 -17.33
CA ARG A 76 -5.83 8.67 -18.71
C ARG A 76 -7.14 9.45 -18.83
N PHE A 77 -7.99 9.43 -17.79
CA PHE A 77 -9.38 9.88 -17.90
C PHE A 77 -9.73 11.07 -17.02
N LEU A 78 -8.88 11.49 -16.08
CA LEU A 78 -9.15 12.61 -15.19
C LEU A 78 -8.11 13.72 -15.36
N PRO A 79 -8.57 15.01 -15.46
CA PRO A 79 -7.64 16.14 -15.41
C PRO A 79 -6.96 16.18 -14.05
N GLU A 80 -5.67 16.59 -14.03
CA GLU A 80 -4.86 16.71 -12.80
C GLU A 80 -5.44 17.65 -11.75
N GLU A 81 -6.40 18.47 -12.10
CA GLU A 81 -6.98 19.52 -11.27
C GLU A 81 -8.09 19.03 -10.32
N ALA A 82 -8.63 17.85 -10.50
CA ALA A 82 -9.62 17.29 -9.58
C ALA A 82 -8.95 16.76 -8.31
N MET A 83 -8.80 17.60 -7.30
CA MET A 83 -8.32 17.21 -5.97
C MET A 83 -9.52 16.79 -5.12
N PRO A 84 -9.79 15.50 -4.95
CA PRO A 84 -10.92 15.05 -4.13
C PRO A 84 -10.70 15.30 -2.65
N GLU A 85 -11.79 15.52 -1.91
CA GLU A 85 -11.75 15.60 -0.46
C GLU A 85 -11.26 14.31 0.18
N ARG A 86 -10.47 14.44 1.22
CA ARG A 86 -9.88 13.30 1.92
C ARG A 86 -10.77 12.74 3.00
N ALA A 87 -10.90 11.42 3.04
CA ALA A 87 -11.25 10.74 4.27
C ALA A 87 -10.07 10.84 5.24
N ALA A 88 -10.27 11.46 6.40
CA ALA A 88 -9.23 11.64 7.39
C ALA A 88 -8.85 10.30 8.06
N PRO A 89 -7.57 9.96 8.20
CA PRO A 89 -7.16 8.90 9.12
C PRO A 89 -7.51 9.29 10.56
N ASP A 90 -7.78 8.29 11.40
CA ASP A 90 -8.34 8.48 12.76
C ASP A 90 -7.43 9.21 13.77
N ARG A 91 -6.18 9.52 13.41
CA ARG A 91 -5.21 10.20 14.27
C ARG A 91 -4.57 11.40 13.56
N ALA A 92 -4.50 12.53 14.25
CA ALA A 92 -3.97 13.78 13.69
C ALA A 92 -2.49 13.69 13.24
N GLY A 93 -1.65 12.93 13.98
CA GLY A 93 -0.25 12.69 13.61
C GLY A 93 -0.10 11.79 12.37
N ASP A 94 -0.95 10.79 12.25
CA ASP A 94 -0.99 9.88 11.11
C ASP A 94 -1.43 10.61 9.84
N ARG A 95 -2.30 11.61 9.97
CA ARG A 95 -2.78 12.41 8.85
C ARG A 95 -1.66 13.17 8.14
N ALA A 96 -0.80 13.87 8.89
CA ALA A 96 0.34 14.59 8.34
C ALA A 96 1.30 13.65 7.60
N LEU A 97 1.57 12.47 8.19
CA LEU A 97 2.40 11.45 7.59
C LEU A 97 1.81 10.90 6.28
N TYR A 98 0.53 10.51 6.30
CA TYR A 98 -0.14 10.01 5.10
C TYR A 98 -0.26 11.07 4.00
N ASP A 99 -0.49 12.33 4.37
CA ASP A 99 -0.50 13.45 3.45
C ASP A 99 0.85 13.63 2.76
N ALA A 100 1.93 13.54 3.53
CA ALA A 100 3.29 13.61 3.00
C ALA A 100 3.62 12.39 2.12
N LEU A 101 3.20 11.19 2.53
CA LEU A 101 3.38 9.97 1.72
C LEU A 101 2.68 10.08 0.37
N LEU A 102 1.47 10.64 0.32
CA LEU A 102 0.74 10.85 -0.94
C LEU A 102 1.42 11.86 -1.88
N MET A 103 2.29 12.71 -1.38
CA MET A 103 3.11 13.63 -2.18
C MET A 103 4.36 12.97 -2.76
N LEU A 104 4.76 11.82 -2.24
CA LEU A 104 5.89 11.06 -2.78
C LEU A 104 5.48 10.30 -4.04
N ASP A 105 6.46 10.06 -4.91
CA ASP A 105 6.33 9.07 -5.99
C ASP A 105 6.01 7.70 -5.37
N GLU A 106 5.10 6.96 -6.00
CA GLU A 106 4.67 5.64 -5.57
C GLU A 106 5.85 4.68 -5.30
N ARG A 107 6.89 4.73 -6.12
CA ARG A 107 8.08 3.89 -5.98
C ARG A 107 8.82 4.11 -4.67
N LEU A 108 8.77 5.31 -4.13
CA LEU A 108 9.41 5.67 -2.86
C LEU A 108 8.45 5.46 -1.69
N ARG A 109 7.19 5.78 -1.88
CA ARG A 109 6.14 5.71 -0.86
C ARG A 109 5.85 4.30 -0.39
N THR A 110 5.62 3.38 -1.30
CA THR A 110 5.16 2.02 -1.00
C THR A 110 6.16 1.23 -0.15
N PRO A 111 7.47 1.21 -0.45
CA PRO A 111 8.44 0.53 0.42
C PRO A 111 8.48 1.09 1.84
N ILE A 112 8.35 2.38 1.99
CA ILE A 112 8.34 3.04 3.32
C ILE A 112 7.13 2.60 4.12
N LEU A 113 5.95 2.62 3.52
CA LEU A 113 4.73 2.16 4.17
C LEU A 113 4.86 0.71 4.63
N LEU A 114 5.26 -0.17 3.74
CA LEU A 114 5.31 -1.61 4.03
C LEU A 114 6.34 -1.95 5.11
N HIS A 115 7.49 -1.31 5.09
CA HIS A 115 8.56 -1.60 6.05
C HIS A 115 8.37 -0.87 7.39
N TYR A 116 8.19 0.45 7.37
CA TYR A 116 8.16 1.26 8.59
C TYR A 116 6.80 1.27 9.28
N ILE A 117 5.71 1.25 8.55
CA ILE A 117 4.36 1.31 9.13
C ILE A 117 3.81 -0.08 9.36
N GLU A 118 3.90 -0.96 8.38
CA GLU A 118 3.34 -2.31 8.46
C GLU A 118 4.32 -3.34 9.05
N GLY A 119 5.60 -3.02 9.17
CA GLY A 119 6.59 -3.85 9.83
C GLY A 119 7.12 -5.04 9.04
N TYR A 120 6.91 -5.07 7.73
CA TYR A 120 7.47 -6.16 6.90
C TYR A 120 8.96 -6.00 6.73
N ARG A 121 9.67 -7.14 6.69
CA ARG A 121 11.10 -7.15 6.44
C ARG A 121 11.40 -6.71 5.01
N VAL A 122 12.61 -6.17 4.80
CA VAL A 122 13.04 -5.70 3.46
C VAL A 122 12.90 -6.80 2.40
N GLU A 123 13.22 -8.05 2.75
CA GLU A 123 13.09 -9.20 1.85
C GLU A 123 11.63 -9.48 1.47
N GLU A 124 10.71 -9.34 2.42
CA GLU A 124 9.26 -9.47 2.18
C GLU A 124 8.75 -8.34 1.29
N VAL A 125 9.16 -7.11 1.58
CA VAL A 125 8.81 -5.94 0.75
C VAL A 125 9.30 -6.11 -0.68
N ALA A 126 10.52 -6.61 -0.85
CA ALA A 126 11.07 -6.88 -2.18
C ALA A 126 10.22 -7.89 -2.97
N ARG A 127 9.73 -8.93 -2.31
CA ARG A 127 8.82 -9.91 -2.92
C ARG A 127 7.47 -9.30 -3.28
N MET A 128 6.90 -8.47 -2.40
CA MET A 128 5.63 -7.77 -2.65
C MET A 128 5.73 -6.84 -3.86
N LEU A 129 6.86 -6.18 -4.04
CA LEU A 129 7.10 -5.23 -5.12
C LEU A 129 7.70 -5.86 -6.38
N GLY A 130 8.07 -7.13 -6.33
CA GLY A 130 8.71 -7.81 -7.45
C GLY A 130 10.08 -7.23 -7.82
N THR A 131 10.86 -6.83 -6.83
CA THR A 131 12.17 -6.20 -6.99
C THR A 131 13.21 -6.81 -6.04
N ARG A 132 14.43 -6.30 -6.06
CA ARG A 132 15.53 -6.77 -5.22
C ARG A 132 15.57 -6.02 -3.88
N PRO A 133 16.06 -6.66 -2.78
CA PRO A 133 16.20 -5.99 -1.49
C PRO A 133 17.06 -4.72 -1.54
N GLY A 134 18.12 -4.71 -2.31
CA GLY A 134 18.97 -3.52 -2.51
C GLY A 134 18.22 -2.34 -3.12
N THR A 135 17.33 -2.61 -4.06
CA THR A 135 16.47 -1.60 -4.67
C THR A 135 15.49 -1.02 -3.65
N VAL A 136 14.90 -1.87 -2.80
CA VAL A 136 14.02 -1.45 -1.71
C VAL A 136 14.75 -0.50 -0.75
N LYS A 137 15.96 -0.87 -0.33
CA LYS A 137 16.79 -0.03 0.57
C LYS A 137 17.10 1.34 -0.03
N THR A 138 17.47 1.37 -1.30
CA THR A 138 17.76 2.62 -2.02
C THR A 138 16.53 3.52 -2.13
N ARG A 139 15.39 2.94 -2.48
CA ARG A 139 14.12 3.66 -2.58
C ARG A 139 13.67 4.20 -1.23
N MET A 140 13.80 3.42 -0.16
CA MET A 140 13.46 3.87 1.19
C MET A 140 14.34 5.03 1.63
N LYS A 141 15.64 4.97 1.36
CA LYS A 141 16.56 6.06 1.68
C LYS A 141 16.17 7.37 0.99
N ARG A 142 15.92 7.31 -0.32
CA ARG A 142 15.45 8.47 -1.09
C ARG A 142 14.11 8.99 -0.61
N GLY A 143 13.20 8.08 -0.29
CA GLY A 143 11.88 8.43 0.23
C GLY A 143 11.95 9.12 1.59
N ARG A 144 12.79 8.63 2.50
CA ARG A 144 13.02 9.27 3.81
C ARG A 144 13.59 10.69 3.67
N GLU A 145 14.55 10.88 2.77
CA GLU A 145 15.12 12.20 2.49
C GLU A 145 14.04 13.18 2.00
N LYS A 146 13.18 12.76 1.08
CA LYS A 146 12.09 13.60 0.58
C LYS A 146 11.00 13.84 1.62
N LEU A 147 10.65 12.84 2.43
CA LEU A 147 9.70 13.02 3.54
C LEU A 147 10.22 14.04 4.55
N LYS A 148 11.50 13.98 4.86
CA LYS A 148 12.15 14.93 5.76
C LYS A 148 12.04 16.37 5.24
N GLU A 149 12.19 16.57 3.94
CA GLU A 149 11.98 17.87 3.30
C GLU A 149 10.52 18.34 3.38
N LEU A 150 9.58 17.44 3.07
CA LEU A 150 8.14 17.74 3.08
C LEU A 150 7.60 18.04 4.47
N LEU A 151 8.18 17.43 5.49
CA LEU A 151 7.80 17.58 6.89
C LEU A 151 8.77 18.47 7.65
N SER A 152 9.52 19.32 6.93
CA SER A 152 10.44 20.28 7.54
C SER A 152 9.70 21.19 8.51
N GLY A 153 10.07 21.12 9.80
CA GLY A 153 9.40 21.81 10.89
C GLY A 153 8.60 20.92 11.82
N GLU A 154 8.34 19.65 11.45
CA GLU A 154 7.74 18.64 12.31
C GLU A 154 8.77 17.57 12.68
N GLU A 155 8.86 17.22 13.98
CA GLU A 155 9.74 16.14 14.42
C GLU A 155 9.16 14.79 13.99
N ILE A 156 9.82 14.13 13.03
CA ILE A 156 9.51 12.74 12.69
C ILE A 156 10.48 11.86 13.47
N ARG A 157 9.93 11.05 14.36
CA ARG A 157 10.68 9.98 15.00
C ARG A 157 10.43 8.68 14.26
N TRP A 158 11.47 8.17 13.66
CA TRP A 158 11.48 6.86 12.98
C TRP A 158 11.82 5.75 13.97
#